data_fa62094cb163b859d3ac505c64f58c85
#
_entry.id   fa62094cb163b859d3ac505c64f58c85
#
_cell.length_a   1.000
_cell.length_b   1.000
_cell.length_c   1.000
_cell.angle_alpha   90.00
_cell.angle_beta   90.00
_cell.angle_gamma   90.00
#
_symmetry.space_group_name_H-M   'P 1'
#
loop_
_entity.id
_entity.type
_entity.pdbx_description
1 polymer ?
#
loop_
_entity_poly.entity_id
_entity_poly.type
_entity_poly.pdbx_seq_one_letter_code
_entity_poly.pdbx_strand_id
1 'polypeptide(L)'
;ARGDQPENLIYGISADWRAREVTQFAIWGVLRGDPHLVTTVLPEASMARAAEALAKDALAYADSGGGGPEEGSAKLLVPPSDRQVLLFMATKTEAPKGQLKIKKHSALSQNIFKEKALYSLDKAVYGIFSDKECSTKICEVVTNGVGETDNAELPEGTYYVKEIHPPLGHMLDPAIHEVTVVGNTAVELPCEDVPHGAAGLTLKKEDMELQSGPQGSATLKGAEFSVSYFTNTEGTTEGKPLASWVFTTDEHGIAEFNENSKVRGDELPTHNEASWMPLGTYTIQETKAPAG
;
A
#
# COMPACT_ATOMS: atom_id res chain seq x y z
N ALA A 1 6.70 -39.99 -7.18
CA ALA A 1 8.12 -39.79 -7.04
C ALA A 1 8.85 -40.71 -6.07
N ARG A 2 8.17 -41.61 -5.33
CA ARG A 2 8.83 -42.58 -4.43
C ARG A 2 9.32 -43.84 -5.17
N GLY A 3 9.00 -44.04 -6.45
CA GLY A 3 9.28 -45.23 -7.22
C GLY A 3 10.74 -45.53 -7.53
N ASP A 4 11.59 -44.51 -7.54
CA ASP A 4 12.98 -44.61 -7.99
C ASP A 4 14.01 -44.45 -6.85
N GLN A 5 13.56 -44.53 -5.60
CA GLN A 5 14.38 -44.24 -4.43
C GLN A 5 14.43 -45.40 -3.41
N PRO A 6 15.28 -45.33 -2.39
CA PRO A 6 15.40 -46.32 -1.34
C PRO A 6 14.10 -46.74 -0.65
N GLU A 7 13.07 -45.92 -0.69
CA GLU A 7 11.74 -46.22 -0.14
C GLU A 7 11.09 -47.46 -0.78
N ASN A 8 11.50 -47.82 -1.98
CA ASN A 8 11.07 -49.09 -2.60
C ASN A 8 11.51 -50.30 -1.80
N LEU A 9 12.63 -50.18 -1.08
CA LEU A 9 13.13 -51.23 -0.16
C LEU A 9 12.28 -51.29 1.10
N ILE A 10 11.66 -50.21 1.53
CA ILE A 10 10.77 -50.20 2.71
C ILE A 10 9.56 -51.11 2.49
N TYR A 11 9.05 -51.14 1.24
CA TYR A 11 7.92 -51.98 0.86
C TYR A 11 8.36 -53.33 0.28
N GLY A 12 9.67 -53.65 0.25
CA GLY A 12 10.21 -54.92 -0.20
C GLY A 12 10.23 -55.11 -1.73
N ILE A 13 10.17 -54.04 -2.50
CA ILE A 13 10.18 -54.06 -3.97
C ILE A 13 11.49 -53.47 -4.50
N SER A 14 12.23 -54.29 -5.26
CA SER A 14 13.58 -53.95 -5.72
C SER A 14 13.77 -53.78 -7.24
N ALA A 15 12.75 -54.09 -8.05
CA ALA A 15 12.82 -53.96 -9.49
C ALA A 15 12.06 -52.75 -9.99
N ASP A 16 12.68 -51.95 -10.86
CA ASP A 16 12.13 -50.68 -11.36
C ASP A 16 10.70 -50.74 -11.91
N TRP A 17 10.42 -51.77 -12.70
CA TRP A 17 9.09 -51.92 -13.29
C TRP A 17 8.05 -52.30 -12.22
N ARG A 18 8.41 -53.10 -11.23
CA ARG A 18 7.54 -53.45 -10.09
C ARG A 18 7.29 -52.24 -9.20
N ALA A 19 8.31 -51.47 -8.95
CA ALA A 19 8.16 -50.21 -8.18
C ALA A 19 7.19 -49.25 -8.84
N ARG A 20 7.25 -49.12 -10.17
CA ARG A 20 6.31 -48.28 -10.92
C ARG A 20 4.88 -48.76 -10.84
N GLU A 21 4.66 -50.09 -11.00
CA GLU A 21 3.33 -50.65 -10.84
C GLU A 21 2.79 -50.52 -9.42
N VAL A 22 3.58 -50.77 -8.39
CA VAL A 22 3.20 -50.58 -6.98
C VAL A 22 2.79 -49.15 -6.72
N THR A 23 3.57 -48.18 -7.18
CA THR A 23 3.23 -46.74 -7.04
C THR A 23 1.95 -46.38 -7.78
N GLN A 24 1.77 -46.89 -9.00
CA GLN A 24 0.56 -46.64 -9.80
C GLN A 24 -0.70 -47.16 -9.11
N PHE A 25 -0.66 -48.36 -8.58
CA PHE A 25 -1.79 -48.95 -7.90
C PHE A 25 -2.05 -48.31 -6.53
N ALA A 26 -1.02 -47.94 -5.81
CA ALA A 26 -1.18 -47.17 -4.57
C ALA A 26 -1.90 -45.84 -4.80
N ILE A 27 -1.55 -45.12 -5.88
CA ILE A 27 -2.24 -43.88 -6.29
C ILE A 27 -3.74 -44.13 -6.55
N TRP A 28 -4.08 -45.24 -7.19
CA TRP A 28 -5.50 -45.60 -7.41
C TRP A 28 -6.24 -45.88 -6.10
N GLY A 29 -5.60 -46.55 -5.14
CA GLY A 29 -6.14 -46.80 -3.82
C GLY A 29 -6.45 -45.47 -3.11
N VAL A 30 -5.52 -44.54 -3.15
CA VAL A 30 -5.71 -43.18 -2.57
C VAL A 30 -6.83 -42.39 -3.26
N LEU A 31 -6.85 -42.38 -4.60
CA LEU A 31 -7.86 -41.65 -5.37
C LEU A 31 -9.29 -42.16 -5.18
N ARG A 32 -9.45 -43.43 -4.85
CA ARG A 32 -10.74 -44.05 -4.57
C ARG A 32 -11.10 -44.14 -3.09
N GLY A 33 -10.19 -43.69 -2.22
CA GLY A 33 -10.35 -43.82 -0.77
C GLY A 33 -10.39 -45.26 -0.26
N ASP A 34 -9.95 -46.20 -1.09
CA ASP A 34 -9.93 -47.64 -0.76
C ASP A 34 -8.55 -48.27 -0.99
N PRO A 35 -7.69 -48.36 0.04
CA PRO A 35 -6.36 -48.95 -0.09
C PRO A 35 -6.37 -50.45 -0.41
N HIS A 36 -7.50 -51.14 -0.21
CA HIS A 36 -7.61 -52.58 -0.49
C HIS A 36 -7.95 -52.89 -1.95
N LEU A 37 -8.39 -51.93 -2.73
CA LEU A 37 -8.78 -52.11 -4.13
C LEU A 37 -7.64 -52.69 -4.97
N VAL A 38 -6.40 -52.46 -4.57
CA VAL A 38 -5.18 -52.88 -5.28
C VAL A 38 -4.83 -54.37 -5.12
N THR A 39 -5.42 -55.07 -4.14
CA THR A 39 -5.07 -56.44 -3.83
C THR A 39 -5.61 -57.48 -4.82
N THR A 40 -6.59 -57.12 -5.63
CA THR A 40 -7.27 -58.02 -6.58
C THR A 40 -6.68 -57.99 -8.00
N VAL A 41 -5.79 -57.03 -8.31
CA VAL A 41 -5.36 -56.78 -9.69
C VAL A 41 -3.88 -57.01 -9.92
N LEU A 42 -3.05 -57.01 -8.85
CA LEU A 42 -1.60 -57.21 -8.99
C LEU A 42 -1.24 -58.68 -9.01
N PRO A 43 -0.37 -59.11 -9.96
CA PRO A 43 -0.04 -60.52 -10.17
C PRO A 43 0.77 -61.15 -9.02
N GLU A 44 1.49 -60.34 -8.25
CA GLU A 44 2.31 -60.81 -7.15
C GLU A 44 1.77 -60.29 -5.79
N ALA A 45 1.57 -61.21 -4.85
CA ALA A 45 1.06 -60.85 -3.51
C ALA A 45 1.98 -59.86 -2.75
N SER A 46 3.28 -59.85 -3.07
CA SER A 46 4.22 -58.86 -2.52
C SER A 46 3.96 -57.46 -3.03
N MET A 47 3.66 -57.32 -4.31
CA MET A 47 3.33 -56.02 -4.94
C MET A 47 1.98 -55.47 -4.43
N ALA A 48 0.98 -56.35 -4.30
CA ALA A 48 -0.32 -55.99 -3.74
C ALA A 48 -0.19 -55.43 -2.31
N ARG A 49 0.58 -56.12 -1.44
CA ARG A 49 0.83 -55.64 -0.07
C ARG A 49 1.60 -54.32 -0.03
N ALA A 50 2.59 -54.16 -0.91
CA ALA A 50 3.37 -52.94 -0.99
C ALA A 50 2.51 -51.73 -1.45
N ALA A 51 1.63 -51.92 -2.45
CA ALA A 51 0.72 -50.92 -2.94
C ALA A 51 -0.33 -50.51 -1.89
N GLU A 52 -0.88 -51.51 -1.17
CA GLU A 52 -1.82 -51.26 -0.07
C GLU A 52 -1.15 -50.49 1.09
N ALA A 53 0.07 -50.87 1.48
CA ALA A 53 0.81 -50.18 2.53
C ALA A 53 1.11 -48.70 2.14
N LEU A 54 1.58 -48.49 0.92
CA LEU A 54 1.86 -47.13 0.41
C LEU A 54 0.58 -46.27 0.33
N ALA A 55 -0.55 -46.87 -0.09
CA ALA A 55 -1.82 -46.14 -0.11
C ALA A 55 -2.33 -45.78 1.30
N LYS A 56 -2.19 -46.70 2.26
CA LYS A 56 -2.53 -46.46 3.67
C LYS A 56 -1.69 -45.33 4.28
N ASP A 57 -0.37 -45.36 4.03
CA ASP A 57 0.53 -44.33 4.52
C ASP A 57 0.18 -42.94 3.93
N ALA A 58 -0.15 -42.89 2.64
CA ALA A 58 -0.55 -41.63 1.99
C ALA A 58 -1.88 -41.09 2.52
N LEU A 59 -2.87 -41.92 2.78
CA LEU A 59 -4.14 -41.52 3.38
C LEU A 59 -3.94 -41.05 4.83
N ALA A 60 -3.18 -41.78 5.63
CA ALA A 60 -2.87 -41.42 7.01
C ALA A 60 -2.12 -40.07 7.08
N TYR A 61 -1.23 -39.80 6.12
CA TYR A 61 -0.53 -38.52 6.01
C TYR A 61 -1.51 -37.39 5.70
N ALA A 62 -2.44 -37.59 4.76
CA ALA A 62 -3.49 -36.60 4.45
C ALA A 62 -4.40 -36.36 5.65
N ASP A 63 -4.85 -37.40 6.34
CA ASP A 63 -5.70 -37.31 7.54
C ASP A 63 -5.00 -36.59 8.71
N SER A 64 -3.68 -36.68 8.80
CA SER A 64 -2.89 -35.95 9.82
C SER A 64 -2.69 -34.49 9.55
N GLY A 65 -3.29 -33.93 8.48
CA GLY A 65 -3.09 -32.57 8.04
C GLY A 65 -1.76 -32.33 7.32
N GLY A 66 -1.10 -33.40 6.92
CA GLY A 66 0.04 -33.35 6.00
C GLY A 66 -0.45 -32.85 4.66
N GLY A 67 -0.14 -31.57 4.35
CA GLY A 67 -0.44 -30.98 3.05
C GLY A 67 0.24 -31.80 1.96
N GLY A 68 -0.51 -32.15 0.92
CA GLY A 68 0.11 -32.55 -0.35
C GLY A 68 1.03 -31.42 -0.82
N PRO A 69 1.86 -31.63 -1.85
CA PRO A 69 2.62 -30.55 -2.43
C PRO A 69 1.64 -29.42 -2.75
N GLU A 70 1.85 -28.26 -2.15
CA GLU A 70 0.92 -27.11 -2.19
C GLU A 70 0.61 -26.65 -3.62
N GLU A 71 1.34 -27.12 -4.61
CA GLU A 71 1.22 -26.71 -6.01
C GLU A 71 1.47 -27.85 -6.99
N GLY A 72 0.42 -28.58 -7.27
CA GLY A 72 0.44 -29.54 -8.37
C GLY A 72 -0.96 -30.11 -8.61
N SER A 73 -1.51 -29.95 -9.80
CA SER A 73 -2.70 -30.70 -10.18
C SER A 73 -2.28 -32.03 -10.80
N ALA A 74 -2.65 -33.14 -10.17
CA ALA A 74 -2.56 -34.46 -10.81
C ALA A 74 -3.81 -34.63 -11.70
N LYS A 75 -3.61 -34.81 -13.00
CA LYS A 75 -4.68 -35.22 -13.92
C LYS A 75 -4.54 -36.72 -14.22
N LEU A 76 -5.58 -37.43 -13.89
CA LEU A 76 -5.72 -38.85 -14.29
C LEU A 76 -6.38 -38.88 -15.68
N LEU A 77 -5.64 -39.32 -16.70
CA LEU A 77 -6.21 -39.62 -18.00
C LEU A 77 -6.64 -41.09 -18.02
N VAL A 78 -7.96 -41.31 -17.97
CA VAL A 78 -8.57 -42.62 -18.10
C VAL A 78 -9.01 -42.75 -19.57
N PRO A 79 -8.28 -43.50 -20.41
CA PRO A 79 -8.73 -43.79 -21.77
C PRO A 79 -9.95 -44.69 -21.78
N PRO A 80 -10.80 -44.64 -22.81
CA PRO A 80 -11.87 -45.59 -22.98
C PRO A 80 -11.28 -46.98 -23.25
N SER A 81 -11.56 -47.93 -22.38
CA SER A 81 -11.19 -49.37 -22.43
C SER A 81 -9.73 -49.77 -22.75
N ASP A 82 -9.25 -50.79 -22.12
CA ASP A 82 -8.05 -51.63 -22.35
C ASP A 82 -6.65 -50.96 -22.47
N ARG A 83 -6.53 -49.65 -22.35
CA ARG A 83 -5.24 -48.93 -22.38
C ARG A 83 -4.80 -48.45 -21.02
N GLN A 84 -3.49 -48.33 -20.84
CA GLN A 84 -2.86 -47.89 -19.61
C GLN A 84 -3.33 -46.48 -19.19
N VAL A 85 -3.78 -46.35 -17.95
CA VAL A 85 -4.07 -45.07 -17.33
C VAL A 85 -2.76 -44.30 -17.11
N LEU A 86 -2.71 -43.09 -17.56
CA LEU A 86 -1.55 -42.22 -17.39
C LEU A 86 -1.87 -41.15 -16.31
N LEU A 87 -1.00 -41.08 -15.32
CA LEU A 87 -1.01 -39.98 -14.36
C LEU A 87 -0.10 -38.87 -14.85
N PHE A 88 -0.69 -37.74 -15.13
CA PHE A 88 0.05 -36.48 -15.39
C PHE A 88 0.16 -35.68 -14.11
N MET A 89 1.37 -35.42 -13.65
CA MET A 89 1.65 -34.35 -12.70
C MET A 89 1.99 -33.11 -13.49
N ALA A 90 1.07 -32.14 -13.51
CA ALA A 90 1.38 -30.82 -13.95
C ALA A 90 1.89 -30.02 -12.73
N THR A 91 3.13 -29.60 -12.73
CA THR A 91 3.57 -28.55 -11.82
C THR A 91 2.83 -27.28 -12.21
N LYS A 92 2.12 -26.70 -11.29
CA LYS A 92 1.57 -25.35 -11.48
C LYS A 92 2.78 -24.43 -11.69
N THR A 93 2.94 -23.91 -12.89
CA THR A 93 3.90 -22.85 -13.12
C THR A 93 3.39 -21.68 -12.32
N GLU A 94 4.17 -21.17 -11.37
CA GLU A 94 3.83 -19.92 -10.70
C GLU A 94 3.57 -18.87 -11.76
N ALA A 95 2.50 -18.09 -11.58
CA ALA A 95 2.23 -16.96 -12.45
C ALA A 95 3.46 -16.04 -12.43
N PRO A 96 3.88 -15.53 -13.59
CA PRO A 96 5.01 -14.61 -13.63
C PRO A 96 4.73 -13.42 -12.71
N LYS A 97 5.74 -13.02 -11.93
CA LYS A 97 5.65 -11.89 -11.03
C LYS A 97 6.06 -10.61 -11.74
N GLY A 98 5.35 -9.54 -11.46
CA GLY A 98 5.75 -8.18 -11.80
C GLY A 98 6.08 -7.39 -10.53
N GLN A 99 6.44 -6.14 -10.68
CA GLN A 99 6.80 -5.24 -9.59
C GLN A 99 5.84 -4.04 -9.55
N LEU A 100 5.37 -3.68 -8.37
CA LEU A 100 4.59 -2.47 -8.14
C LEU A 100 5.36 -1.55 -7.19
N LYS A 101 5.53 -0.29 -7.58
CA LYS A 101 6.12 0.78 -6.79
C LYS A 101 5.15 1.93 -6.66
N ILE A 102 4.96 2.47 -5.47
CA ILE A 102 4.18 3.67 -5.24
C ILE A 102 5.11 4.87 -5.22
N LYS A 103 4.72 5.93 -5.93
CA LYS A 103 5.39 7.24 -5.93
C LYS A 103 4.44 8.29 -5.39
N LYS A 104 4.67 8.67 -4.15
CA LYS A 104 3.87 9.65 -3.45
C LYS A 104 4.35 11.06 -3.74
N HIS A 105 3.40 11.96 -3.95
CA HIS A 105 3.63 13.38 -4.14
C HIS A 105 2.80 14.19 -3.13
N SER A 106 3.29 15.36 -2.75
CA SER A 106 2.49 16.34 -2.02
C SER A 106 1.84 17.30 -3.02
N ALA A 107 0.57 17.64 -2.80
CA ALA A 107 -0.13 18.67 -3.55
C ALA A 107 0.43 20.10 -3.33
N LEU A 108 1.36 20.27 -2.38
CA LEU A 108 2.09 21.53 -2.22
C LEU A 108 3.03 21.76 -3.41
N SER A 109 2.80 22.84 -4.12
CA SER A 109 3.59 23.24 -5.29
C SER A 109 4.98 23.77 -4.94
N GLN A 110 5.20 24.24 -3.70
CA GLN A 110 6.42 24.92 -3.28
C GLN A 110 7.38 24.00 -2.53
N ASN A 111 8.66 23.99 -2.94
CA ASN A 111 9.71 23.17 -2.34
C ASN A 111 10.02 23.54 -0.88
N ILE A 112 9.75 24.77 -0.47
CA ILE A 112 10.05 25.29 0.88
C ILE A 112 9.42 24.45 2.00
N PHE A 113 8.28 23.79 1.74
CA PHE A 113 7.57 22.97 2.72
C PHE A 113 7.86 21.47 2.58
N LYS A 114 8.38 21.02 1.42
CA LYS A 114 8.66 19.58 1.16
C LYS A 114 9.79 19.02 1.99
N GLU A 115 10.76 19.85 2.35
CA GLU A 115 11.97 19.43 3.08
C GLU A 115 11.85 19.63 4.60
N LYS A 116 10.70 20.07 5.09
CA LYS A 116 10.51 20.39 6.51
C LYS A 116 9.78 19.27 7.25
N ALA A 117 10.11 19.12 8.54
CA ALA A 117 9.62 18.02 9.38
C ALA A 117 8.09 17.90 9.47
N LEU A 118 7.33 18.98 9.23
CA LEU A 118 5.86 18.98 9.27
C LEU A 118 5.19 18.46 7.98
N TYR A 119 5.95 18.38 6.87
CA TYR A 119 5.44 17.88 5.58
C TYR A 119 6.42 16.87 5.02
N SER A 120 6.38 15.69 5.59
CA SER A 120 7.23 14.57 5.14
C SER A 120 6.45 13.71 4.15
N LEU A 121 7.15 13.08 3.21
CA LEU A 121 6.62 11.98 2.39
C LEU A 121 7.03 10.61 2.95
N ASP A 122 7.81 10.61 4.04
CA ASP A 122 8.29 9.42 4.71
C ASP A 122 7.19 8.75 5.55
N LYS A 123 7.19 7.42 5.57
CA LYS A 123 6.31 6.60 6.42
C LYS A 123 4.82 6.65 6.09
N ALA A 124 4.42 7.05 4.89
CA ALA A 124 3.09 6.71 4.40
C ALA A 124 2.98 5.19 4.22
N VAL A 125 1.91 4.59 4.70
CA VAL A 125 1.68 3.14 4.62
C VAL A 125 0.55 2.88 3.64
N TYR A 126 0.82 2.05 2.63
CA TYR A 126 -0.15 1.59 1.66
C TYR A 126 -0.40 0.10 1.80
N GLY A 127 -1.68 -0.28 1.86
CA GLY A 127 -2.10 -1.67 1.72
C GLY A 127 -2.34 -2.03 0.26
N ILE A 128 -1.89 -3.21 -0.13
CA ILE A 128 -2.17 -3.81 -1.43
C ILE A 128 -3.14 -4.97 -1.21
N PHE A 129 -4.28 -4.95 -1.90
CA PHE A 129 -5.40 -5.86 -1.71
C PHE A 129 -5.75 -6.59 -2.99
N SER A 130 -6.31 -7.80 -2.87
CA SER A 130 -6.79 -8.60 -3.99
C SER A 130 -8.23 -8.28 -4.42
N ASP A 131 -8.97 -7.51 -3.63
CA ASP A 131 -10.37 -7.18 -3.86
C ASP A 131 -10.62 -5.68 -3.71
N LYS A 132 -11.64 -5.18 -4.43
CA LYS A 132 -11.99 -3.75 -4.50
C LYS A 132 -12.48 -3.19 -3.17
N GLU A 133 -13.05 -4.02 -2.32
CA GLU A 133 -13.52 -3.67 -0.98
C GLU A 133 -12.36 -3.53 0.01
N CYS A 134 -11.12 -3.84 -0.42
CA CYS A 134 -9.91 -3.84 0.41
C CYS A 134 -10.07 -4.70 1.68
N SER A 135 -10.71 -5.86 1.55
CA SER A 135 -10.95 -6.80 2.65
C SER A 135 -9.84 -7.83 2.80
N THR A 136 -9.21 -8.22 1.69
CA THR A 136 -8.15 -9.23 1.64
C THR A 136 -6.80 -8.57 1.32
N LYS A 137 -6.05 -8.25 2.37
CA LYS A 137 -4.74 -7.63 2.25
C LYS A 137 -3.67 -8.65 1.86
N ILE A 138 -2.91 -8.35 0.82
CA ILE A 138 -1.78 -9.14 0.34
C ILE A 138 -0.50 -8.75 1.07
N CYS A 139 -0.17 -7.45 1.08
CA CYS A 139 0.99 -6.92 1.77
C CYS A 139 0.82 -5.43 2.07
N GLU A 140 1.79 -4.87 2.76
CA GLU A 140 1.94 -3.43 2.97
C GLU A 140 3.29 -2.96 2.44
N VAL A 141 3.31 -1.72 1.95
CA VAL A 141 4.53 -1.01 1.55
C VAL A 141 4.57 0.36 2.19
N VAL A 142 5.77 0.85 2.47
CA VAL A 142 6.00 2.09 3.21
C VAL A 142 6.87 3.02 2.39
N THR A 143 6.51 4.29 2.32
CA THR A 143 7.29 5.29 1.61
C THR A 143 8.53 5.72 2.40
N ASN A 144 9.58 6.04 1.69
CA ASN A 144 10.80 6.68 2.22
C ASN A 144 10.70 8.22 2.15
N GLY A 145 11.77 8.92 2.56
CA GLY A 145 11.81 10.38 2.61
C GLY A 145 11.64 11.10 1.27
N VAL A 146 11.79 10.40 0.14
CA VAL A 146 11.52 10.95 -1.20
C VAL A 146 10.13 10.56 -1.72
N GLY A 147 9.31 9.87 -0.92
CA GLY A 147 7.96 9.47 -1.26
C GLY A 147 7.87 8.18 -2.08
N GLU A 148 8.92 7.38 -2.16
CA GLU A 148 8.92 6.13 -2.90
C GLU A 148 8.88 4.92 -1.97
N THR A 149 8.12 3.88 -2.36
CA THR A 149 8.17 2.58 -1.69
C THR A 149 9.26 1.69 -2.30
N ASP A 150 9.62 0.63 -1.58
CA ASP A 150 10.25 -0.52 -2.21
C ASP A 150 9.31 -1.18 -3.22
N ASN A 151 9.87 -1.98 -4.12
CA ASN A 151 9.09 -2.74 -5.09
C ASN A 151 8.35 -3.89 -4.39
N ALA A 152 7.04 -3.95 -4.52
CA ALA A 152 6.26 -5.12 -4.16
C ALA A 152 6.27 -6.13 -5.31
N GLU A 153 6.79 -7.33 -5.08
CA GLU A 153 6.73 -8.42 -6.04
C GLU A 153 5.38 -9.14 -5.94
N LEU A 154 4.59 -9.05 -7.00
CA LEU A 154 3.23 -9.58 -7.05
C LEU A 154 3.05 -10.47 -8.28
N PRO A 155 2.31 -11.59 -8.21
CA PRO A 155 1.84 -12.30 -9.40
C PRO A 155 1.13 -11.37 -10.36
N GLU A 156 1.14 -11.68 -11.66
CA GLU A 156 0.34 -10.90 -12.59
C GLU A 156 -1.15 -10.93 -12.22
N GLY A 157 -1.80 -9.77 -12.27
CA GLY A 157 -3.19 -9.62 -11.86
C GLY A 157 -3.59 -8.18 -11.59
N THR A 158 -4.84 -7.99 -11.21
CA THR A 158 -5.39 -6.69 -10.79
C THR A 158 -5.40 -6.61 -9.27
N TYR A 159 -4.90 -5.49 -8.75
CA TYR A 159 -4.78 -5.19 -7.32
C TYR A 159 -5.41 -3.85 -7.01
N TYR A 160 -5.75 -3.66 -5.74
CA TYR A 160 -6.33 -2.42 -5.22
C TYR A 160 -5.40 -1.88 -4.14
N VAL A 161 -4.96 -0.64 -4.33
CA VAL A 161 -4.02 0.04 -3.44
C VAL A 161 -4.75 1.13 -2.69
N LYS A 162 -4.62 1.14 -1.37
CA LYS A 162 -5.24 2.12 -0.49
C LYS A 162 -4.24 2.61 0.54
N GLU A 163 -4.23 3.91 0.78
CA GLU A 163 -3.48 4.46 1.90
C GLU A 163 -4.12 4.04 3.24
N ILE A 164 -3.30 3.51 4.15
CA ILE A 164 -3.71 3.10 5.50
C ILE A 164 -3.33 4.16 6.53
N HIS A 165 -2.13 4.73 6.38
CA HIS A 165 -1.62 5.80 7.22
C HIS A 165 -0.95 6.86 6.36
N PRO A 166 -1.39 8.12 6.48
CA PRO A 166 -0.74 9.22 5.78
C PRO A 166 0.61 9.54 6.41
N PRO A 167 1.52 10.20 5.69
CA PRO A 167 2.75 10.70 6.25
C PRO A 167 2.49 11.96 7.08
N LEU A 168 3.48 12.34 7.89
CA LEU A 168 3.35 13.51 8.75
C LEU A 168 2.99 14.78 7.95
N GLY A 169 1.97 15.50 8.42
CA GLY A 169 1.53 16.77 7.85
C GLY A 169 0.54 16.64 6.68
N HIS A 170 0.15 15.43 6.29
CA HIS A 170 -0.81 15.20 5.21
C HIS A 170 -2.10 14.54 5.69
N MET A 171 -3.16 14.77 4.94
CA MET A 171 -4.45 14.11 5.15
C MET A 171 -4.41 12.72 4.56
N LEU A 172 -5.18 11.80 5.15
CA LEU A 172 -5.36 10.46 4.58
C LEU A 172 -6.05 10.56 3.22
N ASP A 173 -5.46 9.95 2.18
CA ASP A 173 -6.13 9.77 0.90
C ASP A 173 -7.17 8.62 1.02
N PRO A 174 -8.47 8.90 0.89
CA PRO A 174 -9.52 7.88 0.93
C PRO A 174 -9.62 7.08 -0.37
N ALA A 175 -8.92 7.44 -1.42
CA ALA A 175 -9.02 6.82 -2.73
C ALA A 175 -8.53 5.37 -2.71
N ILE A 176 -9.18 4.54 -3.52
CA ILE A 176 -8.73 3.18 -3.84
C ILE A 176 -8.27 3.19 -5.29
N HIS A 177 -6.99 2.91 -5.50
CA HIS A 177 -6.37 2.88 -6.82
C HIS A 177 -6.35 1.46 -7.35
N GLU A 178 -7.00 1.24 -8.49
CA GLU A 178 -6.92 -0.04 -9.21
C GLU A 178 -5.65 -0.05 -10.07
N VAL A 179 -4.84 -1.10 -9.95
CA VAL A 179 -3.59 -1.25 -10.68
C VAL A 179 -3.46 -2.67 -11.23
N THR A 180 -3.04 -2.78 -12.49
CA THR A 180 -2.76 -4.07 -13.12
C THR A 180 -1.25 -4.30 -13.13
N VAL A 181 -0.82 -5.39 -12.50
CA VAL A 181 0.57 -5.88 -12.50
C VAL A 181 0.70 -6.90 -13.63
N VAL A 182 1.66 -6.69 -14.51
CA VAL A 182 1.98 -7.60 -15.61
C VAL A 182 3.30 -8.29 -15.31
N GLY A 183 3.37 -9.60 -15.56
CA GLY A 183 4.56 -10.40 -15.27
C GLY A 183 5.83 -9.85 -15.95
N ASN A 184 6.95 -9.88 -15.24
CA ASN A 184 8.26 -9.38 -15.66
C ASN A 184 8.31 -7.88 -16.01
N THR A 185 7.35 -7.08 -15.55
CA THR A 185 7.34 -5.63 -15.72
C THR A 185 7.30 -4.91 -14.38
N ALA A 186 7.72 -3.64 -14.38
CA ALA A 186 7.56 -2.74 -13.25
C ALA A 186 6.44 -1.73 -13.55
N VAL A 187 5.53 -1.56 -12.59
CA VAL A 187 4.44 -0.59 -12.65
C VAL A 187 4.67 0.44 -11.55
N GLU A 188 4.57 1.72 -11.89
CA GLU A 188 4.63 2.83 -10.93
C GLU A 188 3.23 3.42 -10.76
N LEU A 189 2.79 3.54 -9.51
CA LEU A 189 1.52 4.14 -9.14
C LEU A 189 1.77 5.51 -8.50
N PRO A 190 1.44 6.63 -9.19
CA PRO A 190 1.51 7.95 -8.57
C PRO A 190 0.33 8.14 -7.61
N CYS A 191 0.61 8.62 -6.40
CA CYS A 191 -0.38 9.01 -5.39
C CYS A 191 -0.09 10.43 -4.92
N GLU A 192 -1.12 11.25 -4.76
CA GLU A 192 -0.98 12.62 -4.31
C GLU A 192 -1.75 12.83 -3.00
N ASP A 193 -1.13 13.47 -2.03
CA ASP A 193 -1.76 13.82 -0.77
C ASP A 193 -1.97 15.31 -0.61
N VAL A 194 -3.11 15.64 -0.01
CA VAL A 194 -3.43 16.98 0.42
C VAL A 194 -2.75 17.25 1.77
N PRO A 195 -1.93 18.30 1.88
CA PRO A 195 -1.32 18.66 3.15
C PRO A 195 -2.36 19.23 4.14
N HIS A 196 -2.15 19.00 5.43
CA HIS A 196 -2.90 19.70 6.48
C HIS A 196 -2.60 21.19 6.45
N GLY A 197 -3.65 22.02 6.55
CA GLY A 197 -3.53 23.48 6.62
C GLY A 197 -4.89 24.16 6.65
N ALA A 198 -4.88 25.48 6.65
CA ALA A 198 -6.07 26.31 6.61
C ALA A 198 -6.15 27.10 5.30
N ALA A 199 -7.37 27.33 4.80
CA ALA A 199 -7.60 28.04 3.55
C ALA A 199 -7.14 29.51 3.60
N GLY A 200 -7.07 30.12 4.78
CA GLY A 200 -6.61 31.51 4.90
C GLY A 200 -6.73 32.07 6.33
N LEU A 201 -6.29 33.33 6.45
CA LEU A 201 -6.40 34.17 7.65
C LEU A 201 -7.01 35.50 7.24
N THR A 202 -7.99 35.97 8.01
CA THR A 202 -8.54 37.31 7.91
C THR A 202 -8.17 38.09 9.16
N LEU A 203 -7.51 39.23 8.99
CA LEU A 203 -7.18 40.16 10.03
C LEU A 203 -8.17 41.33 9.95
N LYS A 204 -8.74 41.70 11.08
CA LYS A 204 -9.66 42.86 11.18
C LYS A 204 -9.09 43.89 12.12
N LYS A 205 -8.89 45.10 11.61
CA LYS A 205 -8.55 46.26 12.39
C LYS A 205 -9.83 46.98 12.80
N GLU A 206 -9.98 47.34 14.07
CA GLU A 206 -11.11 48.07 14.61
C GLU A 206 -10.63 49.23 15.46
N ASP A 207 -11.47 50.26 15.60
CA ASP A 207 -11.30 51.29 16.62
C ASP A 207 -11.56 50.70 18.01
N MET A 208 -10.65 50.96 18.94
CA MET A 208 -10.71 50.34 20.27
C MET A 208 -11.89 50.85 21.12
N GLU A 209 -12.28 52.08 20.93
CA GLU A 209 -13.37 52.70 21.72
C GLU A 209 -14.73 52.33 21.15
N LEU A 210 -14.89 52.40 19.83
CA LEU A 210 -16.17 52.12 19.18
C LEU A 210 -16.39 50.68 18.82
N GLN A 211 -15.32 49.86 18.80
CA GLN A 211 -15.35 48.46 18.35
C GLN A 211 -16.00 48.31 16.95
N SER A 212 -15.81 49.31 16.11
CA SER A 212 -16.39 49.42 14.78
C SER A 212 -15.50 50.25 13.86
N GLY A 213 -16.10 51.16 13.06
CA GLY A 213 -15.40 52.05 12.15
C GLY A 213 -14.59 53.17 12.83
N PRO A 214 -13.73 53.85 12.09
CA PRO A 214 -12.85 54.85 12.64
C PRO A 214 -13.61 56.13 13.10
N GLN A 215 -13.02 56.86 14.04
CA GLN A 215 -13.58 58.13 14.52
C GLN A 215 -13.06 59.30 13.69
N GLY A 216 -13.95 60.25 13.41
CA GLY A 216 -13.59 61.54 12.77
C GLY A 216 -12.94 61.35 11.39
N SER A 217 -11.72 61.85 11.23
CA SER A 217 -10.94 61.74 10.00
C SER A 217 -9.96 60.57 9.99
N ALA A 218 -9.98 59.72 11.02
CA ALA A 218 -9.15 58.54 11.06
C ALA A 218 -9.56 57.51 9.99
N THR A 219 -8.70 56.59 9.68
CA THR A 219 -8.96 55.50 8.75
C THR A 219 -8.49 54.18 9.33
N LEU A 220 -9.09 53.09 8.90
CA LEU A 220 -8.62 51.73 9.21
C LEU A 220 -7.74 51.18 8.08
N LYS A 221 -7.66 51.88 6.95
CA LYS A 221 -6.86 51.53 5.78
C LYS A 221 -5.38 51.75 6.03
N GLY A 222 -4.55 50.83 5.57
CA GLY A 222 -3.10 50.97 5.56
C GLY A 222 -2.41 50.59 6.87
N ALA A 223 -3.11 49.97 7.80
CA ALA A 223 -2.44 49.24 8.88
C ALA A 223 -1.63 48.09 8.31
N GLU A 224 -0.39 47.90 8.75
CA GLU A 224 0.42 46.80 8.30
C GLU A 224 0.61 45.74 9.42
N PHE A 225 0.36 44.47 9.08
CA PHE A 225 0.56 43.34 9.96
C PHE A 225 1.66 42.44 9.41
N SER A 226 2.69 42.18 10.23
CA SER A 226 3.69 41.15 9.96
C SER A 226 3.16 39.82 10.44
N VAL A 227 3.16 38.85 9.56
CA VAL A 227 2.83 37.43 9.85
C VAL A 227 4.07 36.60 9.64
N SER A 228 4.53 35.90 10.68
CA SER A 228 5.69 35.03 10.61
C SER A 228 5.31 33.58 10.90
N TYR A 229 5.84 32.65 10.12
CA TYR A 229 5.54 31.22 10.17
C TYR A 229 6.70 30.40 10.73
N PHE A 230 6.40 29.51 11.66
CA PHE A 230 7.33 28.57 12.30
C PHE A 230 6.84 27.14 12.10
N THR A 231 7.77 26.22 11.77
CA THR A 231 7.49 24.82 11.46
C THR A 231 7.33 23.94 12.71
N ASN A 232 6.45 24.33 13.62
CA ASN A 232 6.10 23.55 14.80
C ASN A 232 4.62 23.76 15.15
N THR A 233 4.05 22.87 15.92
CA THR A 233 2.65 22.91 16.39
C THR A 233 2.53 23.21 17.89
N GLU A 234 3.66 23.38 18.58
CA GLU A 234 3.69 23.62 20.03
C GLU A 234 3.57 25.12 20.42
N GLY A 235 3.45 26.00 19.46
CA GLY A 235 3.38 27.45 19.69
C GLY A 235 4.74 28.09 20.00
N THR A 236 5.85 27.40 19.76
CA THR A 236 7.18 27.96 19.94
C THR A 236 7.54 28.90 18.81
N THR A 237 8.06 30.09 19.15
CA THR A 237 8.44 31.16 18.17
C THR A 237 9.92 31.51 18.28
N GLU A 238 10.71 30.65 18.91
CA GLU A 238 12.14 30.83 19.04
C GLU A 238 12.86 30.59 17.69
N GLY A 239 13.86 31.39 17.42
CA GLY A 239 14.67 31.28 16.23
C GLY A 239 14.14 32.08 15.05
N LYS A 240 14.63 31.76 13.86
CA LYS A 240 14.24 32.43 12.61
C LYS A 240 12.98 31.76 12.06
N PRO A 241 11.93 32.56 11.72
CA PRO A 241 10.77 32.01 11.03
C PRO A 241 11.18 31.41 9.67
N LEU A 242 10.45 30.40 9.22
CA LEU A 242 10.65 29.80 7.90
C LEU A 242 10.23 30.76 6.79
N ALA A 243 9.13 31.50 7.01
CA ALA A 243 8.62 32.50 6.07
C ALA A 243 7.99 33.65 6.85
N SER A 244 7.96 34.83 6.22
CA SER A 244 7.35 36.03 6.78
C SER A 244 6.71 36.86 5.68
N TRP A 245 5.56 37.42 5.98
CA TRP A 245 4.77 38.28 5.08
C TRP A 245 4.30 39.53 5.79
N VAL A 246 4.01 40.58 5.04
CA VAL A 246 3.35 41.78 5.55
C VAL A 246 2.11 42.03 4.72
N PHE A 247 0.99 42.14 5.42
CA PHE A 247 -0.32 42.44 4.83
C PHE A 247 -0.79 43.85 5.24
N THR A 248 -1.56 44.48 4.38
CA THR A 248 -2.15 45.80 4.65
C THR A 248 -3.66 45.75 4.64
N THR A 249 -4.28 46.48 5.55
CA THR A 249 -5.74 46.59 5.61
C THR A 249 -6.32 47.46 4.51
N ASP A 250 -7.50 47.09 4.04
CA ASP A 250 -8.34 47.87 3.12
C ASP A 250 -9.13 48.96 3.83
N GLU A 251 -10.09 49.58 3.14
CA GLU A 251 -10.95 50.66 3.65
C GLU A 251 -11.87 50.20 4.79
N HIS A 252 -12.14 48.92 4.88
CA HIS A 252 -12.96 48.30 5.95
C HIS A 252 -12.12 47.79 7.12
N GLY A 253 -10.81 48.01 7.09
CA GLY A 253 -9.88 47.48 8.08
C GLY A 253 -9.58 46.00 7.94
N ILE A 254 -9.82 45.40 6.77
CA ILE A 254 -9.66 44.01 6.51
C ILE A 254 -8.34 43.76 5.76
N ALA A 255 -7.56 42.77 6.22
CA ALA A 255 -6.45 42.19 5.48
C ALA A 255 -6.60 40.69 5.45
N GLU A 256 -6.46 40.07 4.29
CA GLU A 256 -6.57 38.66 4.07
C GLU A 256 -5.21 38.06 3.70
N PHE A 257 -5.03 36.77 4.00
CA PHE A 257 -3.83 35.99 3.61
C PHE A 257 -3.90 35.68 2.12
N ASN A 258 -3.72 36.69 1.28
CA ASN A 258 -3.72 36.58 -0.17
C ASN A 258 -2.80 37.62 -0.81
N GLU A 259 -2.56 37.51 -2.12
CA GLU A 259 -1.68 38.42 -2.85
C GLU A 259 -2.25 39.86 -2.93
N ASN A 260 -3.58 40.05 -2.81
CA ASN A 260 -4.18 41.39 -2.86
C ASN A 260 -3.86 42.23 -1.62
N SER A 261 -3.82 41.60 -0.46
CA SER A 261 -3.48 42.25 0.81
C SER A 261 -1.99 42.25 1.11
N LYS A 262 -1.20 41.38 0.45
CA LYS A 262 0.25 41.28 0.66
C LYS A 262 0.99 42.48 0.10
N VAL A 263 1.82 43.11 0.93
CA VAL A 263 2.66 44.24 0.54
C VAL A 263 4.08 43.84 0.24
N ARG A 264 4.62 42.89 1.04
CA ARG A 264 5.99 42.36 0.94
C ARG A 264 6.15 41.08 1.69
N GLY A 265 7.27 40.43 1.50
CA GLY A 265 7.65 39.17 2.17
C GLY A 265 7.83 38.03 1.19
N ASP A 266 7.86 36.82 1.73
CA ASP A 266 8.04 35.63 0.96
C ASP A 266 6.85 35.32 0.02
N GLU A 267 7.01 34.40 -0.88
CA GLU A 267 5.93 33.90 -1.74
C GLU A 267 4.85 33.23 -0.89
N LEU A 268 3.57 33.47 -1.23
CA LEU A 268 2.47 32.82 -0.50
C LEU A 268 2.34 31.35 -0.92
N PRO A 269 2.21 30.43 0.05
CA PRO A 269 1.88 29.06 -0.29
C PRO A 269 0.49 28.98 -0.90
N THR A 270 0.34 28.12 -1.91
CA THR A 270 -0.92 27.94 -2.62
C THR A 270 -1.32 26.47 -2.67
N HIS A 271 -2.63 26.25 -2.61
CA HIS A 271 -3.24 24.96 -2.88
C HIS A 271 -4.50 25.20 -3.75
N ASN A 272 -4.61 24.48 -4.87
CA ASN A 272 -5.69 24.68 -5.85
C ASN A 272 -5.84 26.17 -6.26
N GLU A 273 -4.73 26.82 -6.59
CA GLU A 273 -4.65 28.23 -7.01
C GLU A 273 -5.05 29.27 -5.93
N ALA A 274 -5.49 28.83 -4.76
CA ALA A 274 -5.81 29.71 -3.63
C ALA A 274 -4.64 29.79 -2.64
N SER A 275 -4.48 30.95 -2.03
CA SER A 275 -3.53 31.12 -0.91
C SER A 275 -3.91 30.19 0.24
N TRP A 276 -2.92 29.51 0.80
CA TRP A 276 -3.13 28.46 1.78
C TRP A 276 -2.13 28.61 2.94
N MET A 277 -2.62 28.45 4.18
CA MET A 277 -1.77 28.53 5.37
C MET A 277 -1.29 27.14 5.77
N PRO A 278 0.04 26.86 5.67
CA PRO A 278 0.61 25.60 6.12
C PRO A 278 0.34 25.32 7.60
N LEU A 279 0.31 24.03 7.96
CA LEU A 279 0.30 23.63 9.36
C LEU A 279 1.54 24.17 10.08
N GLY A 280 1.34 24.82 11.23
CA GLY A 280 2.44 25.38 12.01
C GLY A 280 2.00 26.47 12.99
N THR A 281 2.98 27.11 13.62
CA THR A 281 2.78 28.23 14.54
C THR A 281 2.97 29.53 13.79
N TYR A 282 2.09 30.49 14.06
CA TYR A 282 2.14 31.82 13.46
C TYR A 282 2.23 32.90 14.54
N THR A 283 3.04 33.94 14.28
CA THR A 283 2.98 35.18 15.04
C THR A 283 2.41 36.28 14.15
N ILE A 284 1.57 37.11 14.71
CA ILE A 284 0.96 38.25 14.04
C ILE A 284 1.25 39.50 14.87
N GLN A 285 1.83 40.52 14.23
CA GLN A 285 2.18 41.76 14.89
C GLN A 285 1.80 42.94 13.98
N GLU A 286 1.07 43.94 14.52
CA GLU A 286 0.91 45.23 13.84
C GLU A 286 2.26 45.96 13.84
N THR A 287 2.76 46.26 12.67
CA THR A 287 4.07 46.92 12.46
C THR A 287 3.92 48.37 12.00
N LYS A 288 2.71 48.77 11.57
CA LYS A 288 2.39 50.10 11.19
C LYS A 288 0.91 50.38 11.46
N ALA A 289 0.62 51.40 12.23
CA ALA A 289 -0.76 51.85 12.44
C ALA A 289 -1.32 52.56 11.18
N PRO A 290 -2.65 52.55 10.97
CA PRO A 290 -3.29 53.35 9.93
C PRO A 290 -3.16 54.85 10.24
N ALA A 291 -3.52 55.70 9.29
CA ALA A 291 -3.47 57.12 9.49
C ALA A 291 -4.64 57.61 10.37
N GLY A 292 -4.33 58.40 11.39
CA GLY A 292 -5.33 59.04 12.27
C GLY A 292 -5.17 58.69 13.74
#